data_830b4ae1036972e68b28cf61c2f015af
#
_entry.id   830b4ae1036972e68b28cf61c2f015af
#
_cell.length_a   1.000
_cell.length_b   1.000
_cell.length_c   1.000
_cell.angle_alpha   90.00
_cell.angle_beta   90.00
_cell.angle_gamma   90.00
#
_symmetry.space_group_name_H-M   'P 1'
#
loop_
_entity.id
_entity.type
_entity.pdbx_description
1 polymer ?
#
loop_
_entity_poly.entity_id
_entity_poly.type
_entity_poly.pdbx_seq_one_letter_code
_entity_poly.pdbx_strand_id
1 'polypeptide(L)'
;MVKNHAKMKSFAAIDFETANQHRSSVCSVGVVVVCDGKVVDKLYRLIKPNPNYYTYICTQVHGLTEADTDTALSFPKVWAEIAPHVQGLPLVA
;
A
#
# COMPACT_ATOMS: atom_id res chain seq x y z
N MET A 1 26.34 -1.80 -13.67
CA MET A 1 25.40 -2.82 -14.12
C MET A 1 25.12 -3.78 -13.00
N VAL A 2 26.07 -4.66 -12.76
CA VAL A 2 25.93 -5.62 -11.67
C VAL A 2 25.70 -4.93 -10.33
N LYS A 3 26.40 -3.83 -10.09
CA LYS A 3 26.25 -3.05 -8.87
C LYS A 3 24.83 -2.53 -8.66
N ASN A 4 24.17 -2.11 -9.76
CA ASN A 4 22.81 -1.61 -9.68
C ASN A 4 21.84 -2.72 -9.30
N HIS A 5 22.03 -3.92 -9.83
CA HIS A 5 21.23 -5.07 -9.47
C HIS A 5 21.38 -5.41 -7.99
N ALA A 6 22.62 -5.35 -7.49
CA ALA A 6 22.86 -5.62 -6.08
C ALA A 6 22.12 -4.62 -5.18
N LYS A 7 22.09 -3.34 -5.57
CA LYS A 7 21.39 -2.31 -4.80
C LYS A 7 19.90 -2.51 -4.75
N MET A 8 19.33 -3.17 -5.77
CA MET A 8 17.89 -3.40 -5.87
C MET A 8 17.46 -4.75 -5.34
N LYS A 9 18.37 -5.51 -4.73
CA LYS A 9 18.04 -6.83 -4.17
C LYS A 9 17.15 -6.75 -2.94
N SER A 10 17.19 -5.65 -2.22
CA SER A 10 16.39 -5.48 -1.00
C SER A 10 15.62 -4.18 -1.12
N PHE A 11 14.29 -4.30 -1.07
CA PHE A 11 13.38 -3.15 -1.21
C PHE A 11 11.99 -3.54 -0.75
N ALA A 12 11.15 -2.53 -0.58
CA ALA A 12 9.72 -2.75 -0.34
C ALA A 12 8.94 -2.15 -1.50
N ALA A 13 8.15 -2.96 -2.16
CA ALA A 13 7.22 -2.51 -3.20
C ALA A 13 5.89 -2.18 -2.54
N ILE A 14 5.36 -0.98 -2.83
CA ILE A 14 4.14 -0.48 -2.23
C ILE A 14 3.15 -0.11 -3.33
N ASP A 15 1.92 -0.58 -3.17
CA ASP A 15 0.84 -0.31 -4.10
C ASP A 15 -0.38 0.16 -3.33
N PHE A 16 -0.93 1.32 -3.73
CA PHE A 16 -2.11 1.91 -3.12
C PHE A 16 -3.28 1.90 -4.08
N GLU A 17 -4.49 1.73 -3.53
CA GLU A 17 -5.73 1.99 -4.25
C GLU A 17 -6.42 3.19 -3.62
N THR A 18 -7.13 3.98 -4.42
CA THR A 18 -7.86 5.15 -3.94
C THR A 18 -9.35 5.00 -4.19
N ALA A 19 -10.15 5.57 -3.29
CA ALA A 19 -11.61 5.51 -3.37
C ALA A 19 -12.18 6.52 -4.36
N ASN A 20 -11.51 7.66 -4.49
CA ASN A 20 -11.97 8.75 -5.34
C ASN A 20 -10.77 9.53 -5.88
N GLN A 21 -11.03 10.70 -6.46
CA GLN A 21 -9.98 11.50 -7.11
C GLN A 21 -9.03 12.21 -6.14
N HIS A 22 -9.34 12.22 -4.85
CA HIS A 22 -8.44 12.82 -3.86
C HIS A 22 -7.33 11.85 -3.49
N ARG A 23 -6.09 12.33 -3.46
CA ARG A 23 -4.94 11.49 -3.09
C ARG A 23 -5.01 11.00 -1.65
N SER A 24 -5.67 11.74 -0.78
CA SER A 24 -5.87 11.34 0.61
C SER A 24 -6.89 10.20 0.76
N SER A 25 -7.57 9.81 -0.32
CA SER A 25 -8.62 8.80 -0.27
C SER A 25 -8.09 7.38 -0.46
N VAL A 26 -6.85 7.11 -0.07
CA VAL A 26 -6.32 5.75 -0.12
C VAL A 26 -7.22 4.81 0.66
N CYS A 27 -7.58 3.69 0.06
CA CYS A 27 -8.50 2.72 0.66
C CYS A 27 -7.88 1.35 0.86
N SER A 28 -6.72 1.10 0.27
CA SER A 28 -5.95 -0.10 0.55
C SER A 28 -4.49 0.13 0.25
N VAL A 29 -3.64 -0.68 0.87
CA VAL A 29 -2.22 -0.70 0.61
C VAL A 29 -1.72 -2.13 0.59
N GLY A 30 -0.96 -2.47 -0.44
CA GLY A 30 -0.24 -3.73 -0.53
C GLY A 30 1.25 -3.46 -0.42
N VAL A 31 1.94 -4.29 0.33
CA VAL A 31 3.39 -4.18 0.52
C VAL A 31 4.02 -5.54 0.31
N VAL A 32 5.08 -5.57 -0.49
CA VAL A 32 5.90 -6.77 -0.69
C VAL A 32 7.32 -6.42 -0.30
N VAL A 33 7.86 -7.13 0.68
CA VAL A 33 9.23 -6.91 1.15
C VAL A 33 10.13 -7.95 0.50
N VAL A 34 11.19 -7.46 -0.16
CA VAL A 34 12.17 -8.31 -0.83
C VAL A 34 13.52 -8.08 -0.17
N CYS A 35 14.16 -9.16 0.24
CA CYS A 35 15.51 -9.13 0.79
C CYS A 35 16.37 -10.14 0.05
N ASP A 36 17.50 -9.67 -0.43
CA ASP A 36 18.45 -10.49 -1.21
C ASP A 36 17.76 -11.21 -2.37
N GLY A 37 16.85 -10.49 -3.05
CA GLY A 37 16.14 -11.01 -4.21
C GLY A 37 15.02 -11.96 -3.90
N LYS A 38 14.68 -12.16 -2.64
CA LYS A 38 13.60 -13.09 -2.23
C LYS A 38 12.51 -12.35 -1.49
N VAL A 39 11.27 -12.71 -1.76
CA VAL A 39 10.12 -12.19 -1.03
C VAL A 39 10.14 -12.78 0.37
N VAL A 40 10.26 -11.92 1.38
CA VAL A 40 10.31 -12.34 2.78
C VAL A 40 9.08 -11.93 3.57
N ASP A 41 8.26 -11.01 3.05
CA ASP A 41 7.06 -10.57 3.75
C ASP A 41 6.07 -9.98 2.76
N LYS A 42 4.79 -10.12 3.06
CA LYS A 42 3.70 -9.50 2.30
C LYS A 42 2.66 -9.02 3.27
N LEU A 43 2.22 -7.77 3.08
CA LEU A 43 1.17 -7.20 3.89
C LEU A 43 0.10 -6.60 2.99
N TYR A 44 -1.13 -6.70 3.44
CA TYR A 44 -2.25 -6.02 2.79
C TYR A 44 -3.14 -5.45 3.88
N ARG A 45 -3.51 -4.18 3.75
CA ARG A 45 -4.39 -3.53 4.73
C ARG A 45 -5.42 -2.69 4.01
N LEU A 46 -6.64 -2.79 4.50
CA LEU A 46 -7.70 -1.85 4.13
C LEU A 46 -7.52 -0.58 4.94
N ILE A 47 -7.90 0.55 4.36
CA ILE A 47 -7.75 1.87 4.95
C ILE A 47 -9.08 2.59 4.80
N LYS A 48 -9.54 3.26 5.85
CA LYS A 48 -10.71 4.12 5.73
C LYS A 48 -10.32 5.38 4.98
N PRO A 49 -10.88 5.61 3.78
CA PRO A 49 -10.45 6.74 2.96
C PRO A 49 -10.94 8.07 3.54
N ASN A 50 -10.27 9.14 3.16
CA ASN A 50 -10.64 10.50 3.55
C ASN A 50 -10.49 11.41 2.32
N PRO A 51 -11.58 11.94 1.77
CA PRO A 51 -12.98 11.73 2.20
C PRO A 51 -13.49 10.32 1.90
N ASN A 52 -14.43 9.86 2.73
CA ASN A 52 -14.92 8.50 2.70
C ASN A 52 -16.10 8.35 1.74
N TYR A 53 -15.82 8.45 0.45
CA TYR A 53 -16.79 8.11 -0.59
C TYR A 53 -16.04 7.49 -1.76
N TYR A 54 -16.73 6.66 -2.52
CA TYR A 54 -16.14 5.94 -3.65
C TYR A 54 -16.77 6.40 -4.96
N THR A 55 -15.92 6.65 -5.96
CA THR A 55 -16.42 6.89 -7.31
C THR A 55 -16.66 5.55 -8.00
N TYR A 56 -17.56 5.55 -8.95
CA TYR A 56 -17.87 4.36 -9.73
C TYR A 56 -16.60 3.84 -10.44
N ILE A 57 -15.83 4.76 -11.03
CA ILE A 57 -14.63 4.40 -11.78
C ILE A 57 -13.62 3.70 -10.87
N CYS A 58 -13.35 4.25 -9.69
CA CYS A 58 -12.40 3.65 -8.76
C CYS A 58 -12.88 2.27 -8.31
N THR A 59 -14.15 2.12 -7.97
CA THR A 59 -14.70 0.83 -7.58
C THR A 59 -14.60 -0.19 -8.73
N GLN A 60 -14.78 0.24 -9.98
CA GLN A 60 -14.63 -0.66 -11.11
C GLN A 60 -13.20 -1.18 -11.25
N VAL A 61 -12.21 -0.36 -10.88
CA VAL A 61 -10.80 -0.74 -10.98
C VAL A 61 -10.41 -1.78 -9.92
N HIS A 62 -10.80 -1.56 -8.66
CA HIS A 62 -10.30 -2.40 -7.55
C HIS A 62 -11.38 -3.20 -6.82
N GLY A 63 -12.66 -2.93 -7.09
CA GLY A 63 -13.75 -3.70 -6.51
C GLY A 63 -14.12 -3.35 -5.07
N LEU A 64 -13.45 -2.37 -4.46
CA LEU A 64 -13.75 -1.97 -3.08
C LEU A 64 -14.86 -0.93 -3.04
N THR A 65 -15.61 -0.96 -1.95
CA THR A 65 -16.71 -0.02 -1.68
C THR A 65 -16.63 0.49 -0.25
N GLU A 66 -17.50 1.43 0.09
CA GLU A 66 -17.57 1.97 1.46
C GLU A 66 -17.77 0.87 2.49
N ALA A 67 -18.54 -0.17 2.15
CA ALA A 67 -18.80 -1.27 3.08
C ALA A 67 -17.51 -2.01 3.44
N ASP A 68 -16.57 -2.10 2.53
CA ASP A 68 -15.31 -2.82 2.76
C ASP A 68 -14.40 -2.07 3.72
N THR A 69 -14.41 -0.74 3.70
CA THR A 69 -13.46 0.07 4.46
C THR A 69 -14.08 0.91 5.56
N ASP A 70 -15.39 0.76 5.79
CA ASP A 70 -16.11 1.58 6.77
C ASP A 70 -15.56 1.44 8.19
N THR A 71 -15.12 0.24 8.55
CA THR A 71 -14.55 -0.05 9.87
C THR A 71 -13.03 -0.12 9.87
N ALA A 72 -12.39 0.19 8.75
CA ALA A 72 -10.93 0.14 8.65
C ALA A 72 -10.29 1.32 9.38
N LEU A 73 -9.01 1.15 9.73
CA LEU A 73 -8.23 2.21 10.36
C LEU A 73 -7.90 3.30 9.34
N SER A 74 -7.64 4.51 9.84
CA SER A 74 -7.16 5.61 9.01
C SER A 74 -5.74 5.34 8.50
N PHE A 75 -5.33 6.06 7.45
CA PHE A 75 -4.00 5.87 6.87
C PHE A 75 -2.86 6.02 7.88
N PRO A 76 -2.83 7.07 8.74
CA PRO A 76 -1.72 7.18 9.70
C PRO A 76 -1.60 5.96 10.62
N LYS A 77 -2.71 5.40 11.04
CA LYS A 77 -2.71 4.22 11.91
C LYS A 77 -2.24 2.98 11.16
N VAL A 78 -2.69 2.81 9.92
CA VAL A 78 -2.24 1.69 9.08
C VAL A 78 -0.75 1.81 8.79
N TRP A 79 -0.29 3.03 8.48
CA TRP A 79 1.13 3.23 8.21
C TRP A 79 2.00 2.92 9.43
N ALA A 80 1.51 3.21 10.62
CA ALA A 80 2.22 2.86 11.86
C ALA A 80 2.41 1.35 11.99
N GLU A 81 1.48 0.54 11.47
CA GLU A 81 1.63 -0.91 11.44
C GLU A 81 2.64 -1.36 10.38
N ILE A 82 2.67 -0.68 9.24
CA ILE A 82 3.51 -1.07 8.09
C ILE A 82 4.96 -0.64 8.27
N ALA A 83 5.19 0.54 8.83
CA ALA A 83 6.50 1.16 8.87
C ALA A 83 7.61 0.26 9.44
N PRO A 84 7.40 -0.52 10.51
CA PRO A 84 8.45 -1.42 11.00
C PRO A 84 8.88 -2.48 9.99
N HIS A 85 7.97 -2.91 9.11
CA HIS A 85 8.27 -3.95 8.11
C HIS A 85 9.13 -3.44 6.96
N VAL A 86 9.10 -2.13 6.70
CA VAL A 86 9.80 -1.54 5.55
C VAL A 86 10.99 -0.67 5.99
N GLN A 87 11.25 -0.60 7.28
CA GLN A 87 12.28 0.26 7.84
C GLN A 87 13.65 -0.05 7.24
N GLY A 88 14.34 1.00 6.80
CA GLY A 88 15.67 0.85 6.23
C GLY A 88 15.71 0.38 4.78
N LEU A 89 14.56 0.15 4.16
CA LEU A 89 14.49 -0.32 2.78
C LEU A 89 14.09 0.80 1.82
N PRO A 90 14.63 0.80 0.59
CA PRO A 90 14.09 1.66 -0.45
C PRO A 90 12.63 1.29 -0.72
N LEU A 91 11.79 2.29 -0.95
CA LEU A 91 10.38 2.08 -1.31
C LEU A 91 10.24 2.23 -2.82
N VAL A 92 9.54 1.28 -3.43
CA VAL A 92 9.30 1.25 -4.87
C VAL A 92 7.80 1.20 -5.11
N ALA A 93 7.32 2.10 -5.98
CA ALA A 93 5.90 2.13 -6.34
C ALA A 93 5.60 1.27 -7.57
#